data_719a0dedcef26895142208a3e584fe59
#
_entry.id   719a0dedcef26895142208a3e584fe59
#
_cell.length_a   1.000
_cell.length_b   1.000
_cell.length_c   1.000
_cell.angle_alpha   90.00
_cell.angle_beta   90.00
_cell.angle_gamma   90.00
#
_symmetry.space_group_name_H-M   'P 1'
#
loop_
_entity.id
_entity.type
_entity.pdbx_description
1 polymer ?
#
loop_
_entity_poly.entity_id
_entity_poly.type
_entity_poly.pdbx_seq_one_letter_code
_entity_poly.pdbx_strand_id
1 'polypeptide(L)'
;HSPQWVLGGDAILFTSERYGMRNHASWGTMEDVMIVFLNRKAYEDFRKKKEERELDKAVAKLSEDPKEKKDAKKDEVKDIVVELENIEERIIRLTPSSSSLGSAALSKDGRTLYYQASYEAGMNLWKLDLESGNPSKIGSASGNMKWDEKFSHLYVLGRKFSKMKDGAKMLE
;
A
#
# COMPACT_ATOMS: atom_id res chain seq x y z
N HIS A 1 11.01 4.28 8.58
CA HIS A 1 11.58 2.92 8.60
C HIS A 1 11.00 2.07 7.46
N SER A 2 11.65 0.96 7.13
CA SER A 2 11.17 -0.09 6.20
C SER A 2 10.63 0.42 4.85
N PRO A 3 11.37 1.20 4.07
CA PRO A 3 10.90 1.69 2.78
C PRO A 3 10.72 0.54 1.78
N GLN A 4 9.63 0.60 1.01
CA GLN A 4 9.29 -0.39 -0.02
C GLN A 4 8.80 0.32 -1.28
N TRP A 5 9.28 -0.10 -2.44
CA TRP A 5 8.77 0.35 -3.73
C TRP A 5 7.37 -0.22 -3.97
N VAL A 6 6.42 0.63 -4.31
CA VAL A 6 5.03 0.26 -4.60
C VAL A 6 4.54 0.96 -5.87
N LEU A 7 3.39 0.53 -6.38
CA LEU A 7 2.75 1.11 -7.56
C LEU A 7 3.66 1.13 -8.81
N GLY A 8 4.42 0.04 -9.01
CA GLY A 8 5.31 -0.07 -10.18
C GLY A 8 6.48 0.91 -10.18
N GLY A 9 6.88 1.43 -9.02
CA GLY A 9 7.95 2.41 -8.86
C GLY A 9 7.48 3.87 -8.78
N ASP A 10 6.18 4.12 -8.84
CA ASP A 10 5.63 5.48 -8.76
C ASP A 10 5.54 6.02 -7.31
N ALA A 11 5.71 5.16 -6.29
CA ALA A 11 5.65 5.54 -4.89
C ALA A 11 6.52 4.67 -3.99
N ILE A 12 6.81 5.18 -2.78
CA ILE A 12 7.48 4.45 -1.69
C ILE A 12 6.55 4.40 -0.48
N LEU A 13 6.28 3.18 -0.01
CA LEU A 13 5.60 2.90 1.26
C LEU A 13 6.64 2.82 2.37
N PHE A 14 6.38 3.42 3.53
CA PHE A 14 7.31 3.40 4.67
C PHE A 14 6.56 3.61 6.00
N THR A 15 7.20 3.32 7.13
CA THR A 15 6.67 3.65 8.45
C THR A 15 7.35 4.88 9.02
N SER A 16 6.62 5.68 9.80
CA SER A 16 7.13 6.92 10.38
C SER A 16 6.50 7.21 11.74
N GLU A 17 7.33 7.71 12.64
CA GLU A 17 6.92 8.19 13.97
C GLU A 17 6.40 9.64 13.96
N ARG A 18 6.27 10.26 12.78
CA ARG A 18 5.99 11.70 12.65
C ARG A 18 4.72 12.15 13.39
N TYR A 19 3.69 11.31 13.37
CA TYR A 19 2.39 11.61 13.98
C TYR A 19 2.11 10.77 15.23
N GLY A 20 2.97 9.81 15.53
CA GLY A 20 2.80 8.92 16.66
C GLY A 20 3.12 9.58 18.01
N MET A 21 2.45 9.13 19.06
CA MET A 21 2.81 9.51 20.41
C MET A 21 4.17 8.93 20.79
N ARG A 22 5.04 9.77 21.32
CA ARG A 22 6.31 9.36 21.92
C ARG A 22 6.07 9.02 23.38
N ASN A 23 6.49 7.83 23.76
CA ASN A 23 6.48 7.46 25.16
C ASN A 23 7.53 8.24 25.94
N HIS A 24 7.23 8.57 27.20
CA HIS A 24 8.18 9.21 28.10
C HIS A 24 9.43 8.32 28.26
N ALA A 25 10.61 8.90 28.29
CA ALA A 25 11.87 8.22 28.48
C ALA A 25 12.33 7.26 27.36
N SER A 26 12.00 7.50 26.11
CA SER A 26 12.51 6.75 24.93
C SER A 26 12.15 5.26 24.89
N TRP A 27 11.07 4.85 25.51
CA TRP A 27 10.59 3.46 25.51
C TRP A 27 9.75 3.09 24.27
N GLY A 28 10.08 3.68 23.14
CA GLY A 28 9.42 3.46 21.87
C GLY A 28 8.42 4.55 21.50
N THR A 29 8.04 4.55 20.27
CA THR A 29 7.08 5.46 19.66
C THR A 29 5.99 4.67 18.95
N MET A 30 4.81 5.28 18.82
CA MET A 30 3.80 4.79 17.91
C MET A 30 4.14 5.26 16.50
N GLU A 31 3.90 4.43 15.52
CA GLU A 31 4.19 4.69 14.12
C GLU A 31 2.94 4.69 13.26
N ASP A 32 3.08 5.24 12.08
CA ASP A 32 2.08 5.25 11.01
C ASP A 32 2.67 4.68 9.73
N VAL A 33 1.82 4.04 8.93
CA VAL A 33 2.16 3.71 7.55
C VAL A 33 1.94 4.94 6.70
N MET A 34 2.99 5.34 5.99
CA MET A 34 3.06 6.50 5.12
C MET A 34 3.35 6.08 3.69
N ILE A 35 2.92 6.88 2.74
CA ILE A 35 3.29 6.75 1.34
C ILE A 35 3.77 8.10 0.80
N VAL A 36 4.85 8.10 0.03
CA VAL A 36 5.30 9.25 -0.75
C VAL A 36 5.21 8.93 -2.24
N PHE A 37 4.56 9.79 -2.99
CA PHE A 37 4.47 9.67 -4.45
C PHE A 37 5.63 10.41 -5.10
N LEU A 38 6.32 9.72 -6.01
CA LEU A 38 7.52 10.24 -6.67
C LEU A 38 7.18 11.21 -7.80
N ASN A 39 5.98 11.14 -8.36
CA ASN A 39 5.50 12.06 -9.38
C ASN A 39 4.07 12.54 -9.10
N ARG A 40 3.71 13.70 -9.64
CA ARG A 40 2.40 14.35 -9.44
C ARG A 40 1.27 13.53 -10.01
N LYS A 41 1.49 12.92 -11.17
CA LYS A 41 0.46 12.11 -11.84
C LYS A 41 0.01 10.95 -10.96
N ALA A 42 0.94 10.19 -10.39
CA ALA A 42 0.61 9.07 -9.49
C ALA A 42 -0.12 9.54 -8.23
N TYR A 43 0.27 10.69 -7.68
CA TYR A 43 -0.40 11.30 -6.53
C TYR A 43 -1.85 11.69 -6.85
N GLU A 44 -2.10 12.35 -7.97
CA GLU A 44 -3.43 12.74 -8.42
C GLU A 44 -4.29 11.52 -8.71
N ASP A 45 -3.77 10.52 -9.41
CA ASP A 45 -4.47 9.26 -9.73
C ASP A 45 -4.83 8.48 -8.45
N PHE A 46 -3.99 8.52 -7.43
CA PHE A 46 -4.29 7.91 -6.14
C PHE A 46 -5.44 8.61 -5.43
N ARG A 47 -5.53 9.93 -5.51
CA ARG A 47 -6.58 10.74 -4.85
C ARG A 47 -7.92 10.74 -5.57
N LYS A 48 -7.99 10.31 -6.83
CA LYS A 48 -9.25 10.21 -7.58
C LYS A 48 -10.26 9.31 -6.87
N LYS A 49 -11.50 9.71 -6.84
CA LYS A 49 -12.62 8.89 -6.37
C LYS A 49 -12.88 7.73 -7.32
N LYS A 50 -13.62 6.74 -6.85
CA LYS A 50 -13.94 5.54 -7.63
C LYS A 50 -14.63 5.88 -8.96
N GLU A 51 -15.59 6.78 -8.92
CA GLU A 51 -16.36 7.22 -10.08
C GLU A 51 -15.47 7.88 -11.14
N GLU A 52 -14.54 8.74 -10.72
CA GLU A 52 -13.58 9.40 -11.61
C GLU A 52 -12.66 8.40 -12.30
N ARG A 53 -12.18 7.40 -11.55
CA ARG A 53 -11.34 6.32 -12.10
C ARG A 53 -12.09 5.40 -13.06
N GLU A 54 -13.36 5.12 -12.77
CA GLU A 54 -14.22 4.34 -13.68
C GLU A 54 -14.50 5.10 -14.97
N LEU A 55 -14.70 6.41 -14.86
CA LEU A 55 -14.84 7.30 -16.03
C LEU A 55 -13.56 7.32 -16.87
N ASP A 56 -12.38 7.51 -16.23
CA ASP A 56 -11.10 7.51 -16.94
C ASP A 56 -10.87 6.18 -17.68
N LYS A 57 -11.20 5.05 -17.05
CA LYS A 57 -11.12 3.72 -17.69
C LYS A 57 -12.09 3.56 -18.87
N ALA A 58 -13.29 4.12 -18.75
CA ALA A 58 -14.26 4.09 -19.83
C ALA A 58 -13.81 4.94 -21.02
N VAL A 59 -13.31 6.14 -20.76
CA VAL A 59 -12.74 7.04 -21.80
C VAL A 59 -11.54 6.39 -22.48
N ALA A 60 -10.61 5.82 -21.72
CA ALA A 60 -9.46 5.12 -22.28
C ALA A 60 -9.86 3.97 -23.20
N LYS A 61 -10.88 3.18 -22.84
CA LYS A 61 -11.41 2.10 -23.70
C LYS A 61 -12.05 2.59 -25.00
N LEU A 62 -12.62 3.79 -25.00
CA LEU A 62 -13.23 4.40 -26.20
C LEU A 62 -12.18 4.97 -27.13
N SER A 63 -11.03 5.38 -26.61
CA SER A 63 -9.92 5.97 -27.37
C SER A 63 -8.92 4.92 -27.91
N GLU A 64 -9.01 3.64 -27.48
CA GLU A 64 -8.17 2.56 -27.98
C GLU A 64 -8.66 2.07 -29.36
N ASP A 65 -7.87 2.34 -30.40
CA ASP A 65 -8.06 1.76 -31.73
C ASP A 65 -7.84 0.24 -31.69
N PRO A 66 -8.73 -0.59 -32.27
CA PRO A 66 -8.65 -2.07 -32.19
C PRO A 66 -7.40 -2.70 -32.80
N LYS A 67 -6.58 -1.91 -33.52
CA LYS A 67 -5.43 -2.42 -34.28
C LYS A 67 -4.11 -2.50 -33.53
N GLU A 68 -3.96 -1.84 -32.37
CA GLU A 68 -2.69 -1.83 -31.61
C GLU A 68 -2.55 -2.95 -30.57
N LYS A 69 -3.51 -3.85 -30.44
CA LYS A 69 -3.53 -4.91 -29.40
C LYS A 69 -2.60 -6.10 -29.63
N LYS A 70 -1.79 -6.14 -30.68
CA LYS A 70 -1.00 -7.37 -31.00
C LYS A 70 0.46 -7.36 -30.57
N ASP A 71 1.07 -6.24 -30.23
CA ASP A 71 2.53 -6.18 -29.99
C ASP A 71 2.96 -5.68 -28.58
N ALA A 72 2.05 -5.40 -27.67
CA ALA A 72 2.39 -4.89 -26.34
C ALA A 72 2.39 -5.98 -25.25
N LYS A 73 3.30 -6.96 -25.38
CA LYS A 73 3.70 -7.89 -24.30
C LYS A 73 5.20 -8.15 -24.33
N LYS A 74 5.97 -7.10 -24.17
CA LYS A 74 7.28 -7.17 -23.54
C LYS A 74 7.16 -6.38 -22.24
N ASP A 75 7.66 -6.97 -21.15
CA ASP A 75 7.89 -6.25 -19.89
C ASP A 75 8.96 -5.18 -20.15
N GLU A 76 8.56 -4.07 -20.76
CA GLU A 76 9.42 -2.89 -20.84
C GLU A 76 9.55 -2.37 -19.42
N VAL A 77 10.78 -2.38 -18.93
CA VAL A 77 11.14 -1.74 -17.66
C VAL A 77 10.80 -0.25 -17.81
N LYS A 78 9.74 0.18 -17.15
CA LYS A 78 9.32 1.58 -17.16
C LYS A 78 10.31 2.41 -16.35
N ASP A 79 10.84 3.45 -16.93
CA ASP A 79 11.71 4.38 -16.22
C ASP A 79 10.97 5.01 -15.03
N ILE A 80 11.65 5.07 -13.88
CA ILE A 80 11.11 5.71 -12.68
C ILE A 80 11.29 7.21 -12.81
N VAL A 81 10.17 7.94 -12.80
CA VAL A 81 10.17 9.41 -12.84
C VAL A 81 10.10 9.94 -11.41
N VAL A 82 11.10 10.71 -11.00
CA VAL A 82 11.16 11.35 -9.68
C VAL A 82 11.13 12.87 -9.83
N GLU A 83 10.05 13.48 -9.38
CA GLU A 83 9.86 14.93 -9.30
C GLU A 83 10.14 15.38 -7.86
N LEU A 84 11.28 16.01 -7.61
CA LEU A 84 11.67 16.43 -6.26
C LEU A 84 10.94 17.69 -5.78
N GLU A 85 10.49 18.54 -6.71
CA GLU A 85 9.80 19.76 -6.36
C GLU A 85 8.52 19.48 -5.56
N ASN A 86 8.41 20.06 -4.35
CA ASN A 86 7.29 19.90 -3.41
C ASN A 86 6.93 18.41 -3.13
N ILE A 87 7.92 17.54 -3.06
CA ILE A 87 7.69 16.12 -2.80
C ILE A 87 7.04 15.87 -1.44
N GLU A 88 7.29 16.72 -0.46
CA GLU A 88 6.71 16.66 0.88
C GLU A 88 5.18 16.83 0.87
N GLU A 89 4.60 17.53 -0.11
CA GLU A 89 3.15 17.68 -0.27
C GLU A 89 2.49 16.40 -0.80
N ARG A 90 3.30 15.47 -1.32
CA ARG A 90 2.85 14.18 -1.84
C ARG A 90 3.06 13.03 -0.86
N ILE A 91 3.27 13.36 0.41
CA ILE A 91 3.33 12.38 1.50
C ILE A 91 1.95 12.26 2.13
N ILE A 92 1.41 11.05 2.15
CA ILE A 92 0.09 10.75 2.75
C ILE A 92 0.28 9.76 3.90
N ARG A 93 -0.40 10.03 5.02
CA ARG A 93 -0.62 9.07 6.09
C ARG A 93 -1.73 8.12 5.69
N LEU A 94 -1.48 6.81 5.70
CA LEU A 94 -2.46 5.80 5.31
C LEU A 94 -3.22 5.24 6.51
N THR A 95 -2.55 5.00 7.65
CA THR A 95 -3.21 4.47 8.85
C THR A 95 -4.09 5.51 9.52
N PRO A 96 -5.31 5.15 9.97
CA PRO A 96 -6.23 6.08 10.63
C PRO A 96 -5.74 6.51 12.01
N SER A 97 -4.98 5.67 12.68
CA SER A 97 -4.40 5.94 13.99
C SER A 97 -3.03 5.31 14.13
N SER A 98 -2.16 5.96 14.91
CA SER A 98 -0.82 5.47 15.21
C SER A 98 -0.87 4.29 16.16
N SER A 99 0.04 3.35 16.00
CA SER A 99 0.16 2.19 16.88
C SER A 99 1.59 1.62 16.87
N SER A 100 1.84 0.60 17.68
CA SER A 100 2.99 -0.25 17.46
C SER A 100 2.77 -1.05 16.18
N LEU A 101 3.56 -0.77 15.15
CA LEU A 101 3.46 -1.38 13.84
C LEU A 101 4.47 -2.51 13.65
N GLY A 102 4.07 -3.50 12.86
CA GLY A 102 4.96 -4.48 12.27
C GLY A 102 5.21 -4.16 10.79
N SER A 103 5.02 -5.15 9.94
CA SER A 103 5.15 -5.00 8.49
C SER A 103 3.88 -4.42 7.87
N ALA A 104 4.04 -3.75 6.73
CA ALA A 104 2.94 -3.26 5.90
C ALA A 104 3.14 -3.69 4.45
N ALA A 105 2.05 -3.84 3.69
CA ALA A 105 2.05 -4.17 2.27
C ALA A 105 0.85 -3.53 1.57
N LEU A 106 1.08 -2.92 0.42
CA LEU A 106 0.04 -2.28 -0.38
C LEU A 106 -0.39 -3.21 -1.52
N SER A 107 -1.68 -3.28 -1.83
CA SER A 107 -2.18 -4.00 -3.00
C SER A 107 -1.66 -3.39 -4.30
N LYS A 108 -1.67 -4.17 -5.39
CA LYS A 108 -1.16 -3.74 -6.70
C LYS A 108 -1.84 -2.47 -7.22
N ASP A 109 -3.13 -2.35 -6.97
CA ASP A 109 -3.94 -1.20 -7.38
C ASP A 109 -3.85 0.01 -6.44
N GLY A 110 -3.11 -0.14 -5.31
CA GLY A 110 -2.94 0.92 -4.33
C GLY A 110 -4.18 1.22 -3.49
N ARG A 111 -5.20 0.34 -3.45
CA ARG A 111 -6.48 0.62 -2.77
C ARG A 111 -6.65 -0.10 -1.45
N THR A 112 -5.88 -1.15 -1.23
CA THR A 112 -5.95 -1.92 0.00
C THR A 112 -4.58 -1.92 0.68
N LEU A 113 -4.53 -1.46 1.91
CA LEU A 113 -3.36 -1.58 2.77
C LEU A 113 -3.55 -2.77 3.71
N TYR A 114 -2.58 -3.68 3.70
CA TYR A 114 -2.42 -4.72 4.71
C TYR A 114 -1.32 -4.28 5.65
N TYR A 115 -1.58 -4.30 6.96
CA TYR A 115 -0.59 -3.88 7.94
C TYR A 115 -0.77 -4.61 9.27
N GLN A 116 0.31 -4.75 9.98
CA GLN A 116 0.31 -5.35 11.31
C GLN A 116 0.34 -4.24 12.35
N ALA A 117 -0.62 -4.27 13.25
CA ALA A 117 -0.77 -3.25 14.29
C ALA A 117 -1.28 -3.86 15.59
N SER A 118 -0.87 -3.26 16.70
CA SER A 118 -1.32 -3.62 18.05
C SER A 118 -2.32 -2.59 18.58
N TYR A 119 -3.53 -2.58 17.99
CA TYR A 119 -4.64 -1.76 18.52
C TYR A 119 -5.35 -2.43 19.71
N GLU A 120 -5.34 -3.76 19.74
CA GLU A 120 -5.86 -4.61 20.79
C GLU A 120 -4.73 -5.45 21.38
N ALA A 121 -5.04 -6.37 22.26
CA ALA A 121 -4.01 -7.26 22.82
C ALA A 121 -3.27 -8.04 21.72
N GLY A 122 -1.96 -7.80 21.61
CA GLY A 122 -1.07 -8.48 20.66
C GLY A 122 -1.08 -7.88 19.24
N MET A 123 -0.14 -8.39 18.44
CA MET A 123 0.01 -7.98 17.05
C MET A 123 -1.01 -8.69 16.15
N ASN A 124 -1.79 -7.94 15.42
CA ASN A 124 -2.82 -8.43 14.53
C ASN A 124 -2.60 -7.91 13.11
N LEU A 125 -3.04 -8.71 12.13
CA LEU A 125 -3.08 -8.30 10.72
C LEU A 125 -4.41 -7.62 10.43
N TRP A 126 -4.32 -6.43 9.88
CA TRP A 126 -5.43 -5.59 9.50
C TRP A 126 -5.46 -5.37 7.99
N LYS A 127 -6.65 -5.26 7.45
CA LYS A 127 -6.94 -4.79 6.10
C LYS A 127 -7.62 -3.45 6.19
N LEU A 128 -7.11 -2.47 5.47
CA LEU A 128 -7.69 -1.14 5.35
C LEU A 128 -8.02 -0.87 3.89
N ASP A 129 -9.29 -0.65 3.61
CA ASP A 129 -9.73 -0.08 2.35
C ASP A 129 -9.43 1.43 2.39
N LEU A 130 -8.53 1.89 1.54
CA LEU A 130 -8.06 3.28 1.54
C LEU A 130 -9.08 4.26 0.95
N GLU A 131 -10.13 3.77 0.33
CA GLU A 131 -11.21 4.59 -0.19
C GLU A 131 -12.27 4.88 0.87
N SER A 132 -12.70 3.85 1.60
CA SER A 132 -13.67 3.99 2.69
C SER A 132 -13.04 4.41 4.01
N GLY A 133 -11.72 4.19 4.19
CA GLY A 133 -11.00 4.46 5.42
C GLY A 133 -11.31 3.48 6.57
N ASN A 134 -12.00 2.36 6.29
CA ASN A 134 -12.44 1.41 7.30
C ASN A 134 -11.45 0.25 7.49
N PRO A 135 -10.78 0.14 8.65
CA PRO A 135 -9.95 -1.00 8.96
C PRO A 135 -10.78 -2.22 9.38
N SER A 136 -10.37 -3.39 8.98
CA SER A 136 -10.94 -4.68 9.42
C SER A 136 -9.83 -5.64 9.83
N LYS A 137 -10.04 -6.32 10.96
CA LYS A 137 -9.12 -7.34 11.47
C LYS A 137 -9.26 -8.62 10.66
N ILE A 138 -8.14 -9.16 10.18
CA ILE A 138 -8.08 -10.43 9.47
C ILE A 138 -7.78 -11.57 10.45
N GLY A 139 -6.80 -11.38 11.34
CA GLY A 139 -6.38 -12.39 12.30
C GLY A 139 -5.10 -12.00 13.03
N SER A 140 -4.59 -12.88 13.86
CA SER A 140 -3.31 -12.70 14.54
C SER A 140 -2.18 -13.14 13.62
N ALA A 141 -1.31 -12.21 13.24
CA ALA A 141 -0.12 -12.50 12.45
C ALA A 141 0.99 -11.51 12.78
N SER A 142 2.21 -11.97 12.80
CA SER A 142 3.41 -11.15 12.96
C SER A 142 4.53 -11.70 12.10
N GLY A 143 5.30 -10.82 11.47
CA GLY A 143 6.43 -11.17 10.61
C GLY A 143 6.46 -10.30 9.34
N ASN A 144 7.46 -10.53 8.51
CA ASN A 144 7.59 -9.77 7.27
C ASN A 144 6.50 -10.13 6.27
N MET A 145 5.89 -9.12 5.67
CA MET A 145 4.91 -9.31 4.61
C MET A 145 5.55 -9.08 3.25
N LYS A 146 5.24 -9.95 2.30
CA LYS A 146 5.73 -9.84 0.92
C LYS A 146 4.70 -10.39 -0.06
N TRP A 147 4.45 -9.65 -1.12
CA TRP A 147 3.67 -10.12 -2.26
C TRP A 147 4.48 -11.09 -3.13
N ASP A 148 3.78 -12.03 -3.79
CA ASP A 148 4.34 -12.73 -4.93
C ASP A 148 4.51 -11.77 -6.13
N GLU A 149 5.29 -12.16 -7.14
CA GLU A 149 5.57 -11.34 -8.33
C GLU A 149 4.31 -10.92 -9.08
N LYS A 150 3.26 -11.73 -9.02
CA LYS A 150 1.98 -11.47 -9.68
C LYS A 150 0.99 -10.70 -8.82
N PHE A 151 1.33 -10.36 -7.57
CA PHE A 151 0.44 -9.75 -6.59
C PHE A 151 -0.85 -10.54 -6.35
N SER A 152 -0.81 -11.86 -6.49
CA SER A 152 -1.96 -12.72 -6.28
C SER A 152 -2.07 -13.23 -4.85
N HIS A 153 -0.94 -13.32 -4.15
CA HIS A 153 -0.89 -13.79 -2.77
C HIS A 153 0.06 -12.94 -1.94
N LEU A 154 -0.41 -12.58 -0.75
CA LEU A 154 0.38 -11.95 0.30
C LEU A 154 0.88 -13.02 1.25
N TYR A 155 2.18 -13.10 1.43
CA TYR A 155 2.85 -14.01 2.37
C TYR A 155 3.21 -13.27 3.64
N VAL A 156 2.98 -13.91 4.78
CA VAL A 156 3.43 -13.44 6.09
C VAL A 156 4.47 -14.43 6.61
N LEU A 157 5.71 -13.97 6.69
CA LEU A 157 6.90 -14.75 7.06
C LEU A 157 7.25 -14.47 8.52
N GLY A 158 6.65 -15.22 9.44
CA GLY A 158 6.89 -15.14 10.88
C GLY A 158 7.26 -16.49 11.46
N ARG A 159 6.91 -16.73 12.73
CA ARG A 159 7.06 -18.05 13.37
C ARG A 159 6.23 -19.13 12.67
N LYS A 160 5.09 -18.73 12.11
CA LYS A 160 4.26 -19.55 11.22
C LYS A 160 4.29 -18.90 9.84
N PHE A 161 4.32 -19.72 8.81
CA PHE A 161 4.17 -19.27 7.44
C PHE A 161 2.67 -19.19 7.14
N SER A 162 2.22 -18.02 6.73
CA SER A 162 0.83 -17.80 6.34
C SER A 162 0.75 -17.19 4.96
N LYS A 163 -0.27 -17.58 4.21
CA LYS A 163 -0.53 -17.15 2.85
C LYS A 163 -1.96 -16.63 2.75
N MET A 164 -2.14 -15.56 2.03
CA MET A 164 -3.45 -14.97 1.81
C MET A 164 -3.60 -14.55 0.34
N LYS A 165 -4.73 -14.91 -0.27
CA LYS A 165 -5.11 -14.33 -1.56
C LYS A 165 -5.58 -12.89 -1.34
N ASP A 166 -5.30 -11.99 -2.29
CA ASP A 166 -5.76 -10.60 -2.20
C ASP A 166 -7.28 -10.53 -1.96
N GLY A 167 -7.68 -9.79 -0.92
CA GLY A 167 -9.09 -9.66 -0.51
C GLY A 167 -9.68 -10.85 0.27
N ALA A 168 -8.95 -11.95 0.48
CA ALA A 168 -9.43 -13.15 1.19
C ALA A 168 -9.05 -13.16 2.68
N LYS A 169 -9.63 -14.10 3.43
CA LYS A 169 -9.19 -14.46 4.78
C LYS A 169 -7.86 -15.21 4.73
N MET A 170 -7.09 -15.14 5.80
CA MET A 170 -5.83 -15.86 5.93
C MET A 170 -6.05 -17.37 5.77
N LEU A 171 -5.19 -18.01 4.99
CA LEU A 171 -5.05 -19.46 4.89
C LEU A 171 -3.80 -19.83 5.69
N GLU A 172 -3.96 -20.75 6.63
CA GLU A 172 -2.84 -21.36 7.39
C GLU A 172 -2.03 -22.32 6.52
#